data_7016130108d38a1cada9c818e393c21f
#
_entry.id   7016130108d38a1cada9c818e393c21f
#
_cell.length_a   1.000
_cell.length_b   1.000
_cell.length_c   1.000
_cell.angle_alpha   90.00
_cell.angle_beta   90.00
_cell.angle_gamma   90.00
#
_symmetry.space_group_name_H-M   'P 1'
#
loop_
_entity.id
_entity.type
_entity.pdbx_description
1 polymer ?
#
loop_
_entity_poly.entity_id
_entity_poly.type
_entity_poly.pdbx_seq_one_letter_code
_entity_poly.pdbx_strand_id
1 'polypeptide(L)'
;MSNVAEKHFPQFASSDAILNALPNPVMLIAPDGKIIDANIAAESFFETSIPHLQRQMLRELVPFGSPLLALIDQVRRTGSAVNEYKVDLGTPRIGGDRQVDLHVAPLSERPGHIVVMLQERTIADKMDRQLTHRSAARSVIALAAMLAHEIKNPLSGIRGAAQLLEQAASPEDRTLTRLICDEADRIVTLVDRMEVFGDERPVARGPVNIHSVFDHVKRLAQSGFARNIKFVEEYDPSLPPVLANQDQLIQVFLNLVKNAAEAVADLGTDGEIQLTTAFRPGVRLSVPGKKSRVSLPLEFCVKDNGPGVPDDLLANLFDPFVTTKPTGSGLGLALVAKIVGDHGGIIECESQPRKTIFRVLLPMYNATKNQNHSNSDERPGTPSHASQTADGK
;
A
#
# COMPACT_ATOMS: atom_id res chain seq x y z
N MET A 1 25.16 -18.63 -64.16
CA MET A 1 24.79 -17.38 -63.42
C MET A 1 24.20 -17.81 -62.09
N SER A 2 25.04 -17.83 -61.10
CA SER A 2 24.69 -18.34 -59.75
C SER A 2 24.26 -17.17 -58.85
N ASN A 3 23.02 -17.19 -58.42
CA ASN A 3 22.44 -16.17 -57.57
C ASN A 3 22.74 -16.55 -56.11
N VAL A 4 23.79 -15.95 -55.55
CA VAL A 4 24.13 -16.13 -54.15
C VAL A 4 23.17 -15.27 -53.34
N ALA A 5 22.20 -15.90 -52.70
CA ALA A 5 21.31 -15.23 -51.74
C ALA A 5 22.17 -14.74 -50.55
N GLU A 6 22.31 -13.44 -50.39
CA GLU A 6 22.85 -12.80 -49.19
C GLU A 6 21.99 -13.20 -48.01
N LYS A 7 22.55 -14.00 -47.10
CA LYS A 7 21.98 -14.29 -45.80
C LYS A 7 21.99 -13.00 -44.97
N HIS A 8 20.85 -12.38 -44.78
CA HIS A 8 20.63 -11.33 -43.83
C HIS A 8 20.87 -11.91 -42.43
N PHE A 9 22.05 -11.62 -41.83
CA PHE A 9 22.26 -11.82 -40.43
C PHE A 9 21.40 -10.79 -39.65
N PRO A 10 20.69 -11.20 -38.59
CA PRO A 10 19.96 -10.24 -37.77
C PRO A 10 20.94 -9.19 -37.24
N GLN A 11 20.66 -7.91 -37.52
CA GLN A 11 21.41 -6.81 -36.92
C GLN A 11 21.21 -6.90 -35.41
N PHE A 12 22.28 -7.23 -34.68
CA PHE A 12 22.28 -7.15 -33.22
C PHE A 12 21.97 -5.70 -32.83
N ALA A 13 21.04 -5.52 -31.86
CA ALA A 13 20.76 -4.19 -31.31
C ALA A 13 22.08 -3.57 -30.80
N SER A 14 22.29 -2.29 -31.04
CA SER A 14 23.45 -1.60 -30.51
C SER A 14 23.43 -1.63 -28.98
N SER A 15 24.62 -1.62 -28.36
CA SER A 15 24.73 -1.59 -26.87
C SER A 15 23.94 -0.41 -26.30
N ASP A 16 23.90 0.72 -26.97
CA ASP A 16 23.13 1.90 -26.58
C ASP A 16 21.62 1.65 -26.62
N ALA A 17 21.13 0.93 -27.65
CA ALA A 17 19.73 0.58 -27.73
C ALA A 17 19.29 -0.35 -26.58
N ILE A 18 20.16 -1.28 -26.20
CA ILE A 18 19.91 -2.19 -25.06
C ILE A 18 19.93 -1.39 -23.75
N LEU A 19 20.92 -0.52 -23.55
CA LEU A 19 21.04 0.31 -22.36
C LEU A 19 19.82 1.24 -22.19
N ASN A 20 19.37 1.85 -23.30
CA ASN A 20 18.19 2.73 -23.30
C ASN A 20 16.85 1.99 -23.18
N ALA A 21 16.80 0.70 -23.43
CA ALA A 21 15.61 -0.14 -23.22
C ALA A 21 15.45 -0.55 -21.73
N LEU A 22 16.49 -0.41 -20.90
CA LEU A 22 16.41 -0.70 -19.47
C LEU A 22 15.51 0.33 -18.77
N PRO A 23 14.54 -0.10 -17.96
CA PRO A 23 13.64 0.80 -17.24
C PRO A 23 14.30 1.47 -16.04
N ASN A 24 15.45 0.97 -15.60
CA ASN A 24 16.19 1.47 -14.45
C ASN A 24 17.23 2.51 -14.87
N PRO A 25 17.40 3.61 -14.12
CA PRO A 25 18.50 4.54 -14.31
C PRO A 25 19.85 3.85 -14.25
N VAL A 26 20.65 3.97 -15.30
CA VAL A 26 22.02 3.43 -15.37
C VAL A 26 22.97 4.55 -15.76
N MET A 27 24.08 4.68 -15.02
CA MET A 27 25.13 5.68 -15.26
C MET A 27 26.50 5.03 -15.24
N LEU A 28 27.39 5.52 -16.09
CA LEU A 28 28.82 5.19 -16.07
C LEU A 28 29.63 6.35 -15.46
N ILE A 29 30.34 6.06 -14.39
CA ILE A 29 31.09 7.03 -13.59
C ILE A 29 32.60 6.82 -13.82
N ALA A 30 33.31 7.89 -14.15
CA ALA A 30 34.76 7.92 -14.30
C ALA A 30 35.50 7.85 -12.95
N PRO A 31 36.82 7.59 -12.95
CA PRO A 31 37.61 7.56 -11.72
C PRO A 31 37.60 8.91 -10.96
N ASP A 32 37.45 10.01 -11.63
CA ASP A 32 37.33 11.36 -11.04
C ASP A 32 35.94 11.69 -10.49
N GLY A 33 34.93 10.79 -10.69
CA GLY A 33 33.57 10.98 -10.26
C GLY A 33 32.66 11.68 -11.28
N LYS A 34 33.17 11.94 -12.49
CA LYS A 34 32.40 12.53 -13.59
C LYS A 34 31.48 11.48 -14.22
N ILE A 35 30.29 11.89 -14.60
CA ILE A 35 29.37 11.04 -15.35
C ILE A 35 29.81 11.02 -16.82
N ILE A 36 30.14 9.85 -17.34
CA ILE A 36 30.58 9.68 -18.73
C ILE A 36 29.39 9.36 -19.62
N ASP A 37 28.48 8.50 -19.13
CA ASP A 37 27.34 8.05 -19.90
C ASP A 37 26.15 7.76 -18.98
N ALA A 38 24.94 7.83 -19.57
CA ALA A 38 23.69 7.58 -18.85
C ALA A 38 22.60 7.15 -19.86
N ASN A 39 21.64 6.35 -19.40
CA ASN A 39 20.51 5.95 -20.23
C ASN A 39 19.31 6.93 -20.09
N ILE A 40 18.29 6.74 -20.94
CA ILE A 40 17.05 7.55 -20.94
C ILE A 40 16.33 7.49 -19.59
N ALA A 41 16.37 6.34 -18.89
CA ALA A 41 15.78 6.22 -17.55
C ALA A 41 16.50 7.13 -16.54
N ALA A 42 17.82 7.29 -16.63
CA ALA A 42 18.56 8.22 -15.78
C ALA A 42 18.21 9.69 -16.08
N GLU A 43 18.00 10.04 -17.35
CA GLU A 43 17.51 11.37 -17.75
C GLU A 43 16.16 11.70 -17.09
N SER A 44 15.24 10.74 -17.10
CA SER A 44 13.92 10.87 -16.47
C SER A 44 14.01 10.93 -14.94
N PHE A 45 14.92 10.16 -14.34
CA PHE A 45 15.10 10.11 -12.88
C PHE A 45 15.65 11.42 -12.31
N PHE A 46 16.68 11.96 -12.96
CA PHE A 46 17.33 13.20 -12.51
C PHE A 46 16.69 14.47 -13.09
N GLU A 47 15.62 14.33 -13.89
CA GLU A 47 14.93 15.44 -14.57
C GLU A 47 15.89 16.35 -15.34
N THR A 48 16.92 15.74 -15.97
CA THR A 48 18.04 16.45 -16.58
C THR A 48 18.53 15.68 -17.79
N SER A 49 18.74 16.38 -18.93
CA SER A 49 19.18 15.74 -20.18
C SER A 49 20.55 15.04 -20.05
N ILE A 50 20.74 13.94 -20.77
CA ILE A 50 22.00 13.17 -20.79
C ILE A 50 23.22 14.06 -21.08
N PRO A 51 23.21 14.99 -22.07
CA PRO A 51 24.36 15.91 -22.29
C PRO A 51 24.66 16.82 -21.11
N HIS A 52 23.65 17.12 -20.27
CA HIS A 52 23.85 17.91 -19.07
C HIS A 52 24.41 17.05 -17.93
N LEU A 53 23.91 15.81 -17.77
CA LEU A 53 24.45 14.82 -16.81
C LEU A 53 25.93 14.57 -17.08
N GLN A 54 26.36 14.41 -18.33
CA GLN A 54 27.74 14.16 -18.72
C GLN A 54 28.70 15.33 -18.39
N ARG A 55 28.16 16.52 -18.09
CA ARG A 55 28.97 17.68 -17.67
C ARG A 55 29.11 17.80 -16.16
N GLN A 56 28.36 17.00 -15.39
CA GLN A 56 28.30 17.09 -13.94
C GLN A 56 29.15 16.02 -13.26
N MET A 57 29.52 16.30 -12.02
CA MET A 57 30.06 15.30 -11.10
C MET A 57 28.91 14.64 -10.35
N LEU A 58 28.98 13.33 -10.13
CA LEU A 58 27.94 12.63 -9.41
C LEU A 58 27.62 13.24 -8.04
N ARG A 59 28.63 13.75 -7.33
CA ARG A 59 28.47 14.43 -6.04
C ARG A 59 27.59 15.68 -6.08
N GLU A 60 27.35 16.25 -7.27
CA GLU A 60 26.49 17.43 -7.46
C GLU A 60 25.02 17.05 -7.65
N LEU A 61 24.77 15.78 -7.98
CA LEU A 61 23.43 15.24 -8.19
C LEU A 61 22.83 14.56 -6.96
N VAL A 62 23.68 14.08 -6.04
CA VAL A 62 23.23 13.33 -4.87
C VAL A 62 23.38 14.17 -3.58
N PRO A 63 22.60 13.87 -2.51
CA PRO A 63 22.73 14.58 -1.25
C PRO A 63 24.16 14.52 -0.68
N PHE A 64 24.55 15.59 0.01
CA PHE A 64 25.80 15.56 0.77
C PHE A 64 25.75 14.47 1.84
N GLY A 65 26.74 13.58 1.83
CA GLY A 65 26.76 12.42 2.74
C GLY A 65 26.00 11.20 2.22
N SER A 66 25.56 11.21 0.96
CA SER A 66 24.88 10.04 0.35
C SER A 66 25.76 8.79 0.45
N PRO A 67 25.19 7.64 0.89
CA PRO A 67 25.89 6.35 0.90
C PRO A 67 26.45 5.95 -0.47
N LEU A 68 25.84 6.41 -1.57
CA LEU A 68 26.27 6.10 -2.93
C LEU A 68 27.74 6.47 -3.19
N LEU A 69 28.21 7.62 -2.69
CA LEU A 69 29.59 8.03 -2.88
C LEU A 69 30.57 7.10 -2.14
N ALA A 70 30.23 6.70 -0.92
CA ALA A 70 31.03 5.75 -0.13
C ALA A 70 31.07 4.34 -0.77
N LEU A 71 29.94 3.89 -1.35
CA LEU A 71 29.84 2.63 -2.08
C LEU A 71 30.72 2.62 -3.33
N ILE A 72 30.72 3.68 -4.12
CA ILE A 72 31.59 3.81 -5.30
C ILE A 72 33.05 3.68 -4.89
N ASP A 73 33.46 4.34 -3.82
CA ASP A 73 34.83 4.25 -3.32
C ASP A 73 35.16 2.84 -2.76
N GLN A 74 34.18 2.16 -2.16
CA GLN A 74 34.33 0.77 -1.73
C GLN A 74 34.53 -0.15 -2.93
N VAL A 75 33.65 -0.07 -3.96
CA VAL A 75 33.74 -0.90 -5.17
C VAL A 75 35.07 -0.67 -5.92
N ARG A 76 35.56 0.58 -5.97
CA ARG A 76 36.88 0.89 -6.55
C ARG A 76 38.02 0.19 -5.82
N ARG A 77 37.95 0.14 -4.48
CA ARG A 77 39.00 -0.50 -3.66
C ARG A 77 38.94 -2.01 -3.69
N THR A 78 37.74 -2.58 -3.67
CA THR A 78 37.55 -4.04 -3.57
C THR A 78 37.50 -4.74 -4.91
N GLY A 79 37.19 -4.01 -6.00
CA GLY A 79 36.98 -4.57 -7.33
C GLY A 79 35.74 -5.50 -7.43
N SER A 80 34.89 -5.51 -6.42
CA SER A 80 33.69 -6.35 -6.34
C SER A 80 32.43 -5.51 -6.39
N ALA A 81 31.39 -6.03 -7.05
CA ALA A 81 30.09 -5.36 -7.07
C ALA A 81 29.46 -5.36 -5.66
N VAL A 82 28.77 -4.26 -5.34
CA VAL A 82 28.07 -4.07 -4.07
C VAL A 82 26.64 -3.63 -4.34
N ASN A 83 25.71 -4.20 -3.58
CA ASN A 83 24.32 -3.80 -3.59
C ASN A 83 23.96 -3.21 -2.23
N GLU A 84 23.30 -2.07 -2.22
CA GLU A 84 22.76 -1.46 -1.00
C GLU A 84 21.29 -1.12 -1.20
N TYR A 85 20.49 -1.37 -0.18
CA TYR A 85 19.05 -1.28 -0.24
C TYR A 85 18.54 -0.12 0.59
N LYS A 86 17.43 0.51 0.17
CA LYS A 86 16.75 1.60 0.89
C LYS A 86 17.60 2.86 1.04
N VAL A 87 18.36 3.21 0.05
CA VAL A 87 19.15 4.46 0.05
C VAL A 87 18.27 5.62 -0.37
N ASP A 88 18.25 6.68 0.42
CA ASP A 88 17.57 7.93 0.06
C ASP A 88 18.48 8.77 -0.83
N LEU A 89 18.01 9.06 -2.05
CA LEU A 89 18.66 9.97 -3.01
C LEU A 89 17.84 11.23 -3.25
N GLY A 90 16.84 11.54 -2.39
CA GLY A 90 16.06 12.75 -2.49
C GLY A 90 16.92 14.01 -2.38
N THR A 91 16.77 14.92 -3.34
CA THR A 91 17.34 16.27 -3.30
C THR A 91 16.24 17.28 -3.58
N PRO A 92 16.42 18.58 -3.22
CA PRO A 92 15.43 19.62 -3.57
C PRO A 92 15.15 19.73 -5.06
N ARG A 93 16.05 19.22 -5.93
CA ARG A 93 15.89 19.20 -7.39
C ARG A 93 15.15 17.96 -7.89
N ILE A 94 15.34 16.81 -7.24
CA ILE A 94 14.80 15.51 -7.67
C ILE A 94 13.41 15.25 -7.03
N GLY A 95 12.91 16.16 -6.18
CA GLY A 95 11.75 15.94 -5.32
C GLY A 95 12.13 15.18 -4.05
N GLY A 96 11.44 15.42 -2.93
CA GLY A 96 11.76 14.80 -1.65
C GLY A 96 11.64 13.28 -1.68
N ASP A 97 12.37 12.59 -0.81
CA ASP A 97 12.32 11.15 -0.48
C ASP A 97 12.17 10.21 -1.68
N ARG A 98 13.24 9.99 -2.41
CA ARG A 98 13.34 8.90 -3.38
C ARG A 98 14.20 7.78 -2.83
N GLN A 99 13.56 6.77 -2.25
CA GLN A 99 14.24 5.55 -1.82
C GLN A 99 14.50 4.64 -3.03
N VAL A 100 15.77 4.31 -3.22
CA VAL A 100 16.24 3.42 -4.28
C VAL A 100 17.08 2.30 -3.72
N ASP A 101 17.09 1.18 -4.42
CA ASP A 101 18.10 0.15 -4.22
C ASP A 101 19.26 0.45 -5.20
N LEU A 102 20.50 0.43 -4.69
CA LEU A 102 21.71 0.76 -5.44
C LEU A 102 22.42 -0.53 -5.84
N HIS A 103 22.76 -0.62 -7.13
CA HIS A 103 23.65 -1.65 -7.64
C HIS A 103 24.89 -0.96 -8.24
N VAL A 104 26.05 -1.20 -7.62
CA VAL A 104 27.29 -0.55 -8.00
C VAL A 104 28.29 -1.64 -8.38
N ALA A 105 28.81 -1.59 -9.61
CA ALA A 105 29.70 -2.61 -10.13
C ALA A 105 30.90 -1.98 -10.87
N PRO A 106 32.12 -2.56 -10.81
CA PRO A 106 33.25 -2.12 -11.59
C PRO A 106 33.07 -2.50 -13.06
N LEU A 107 33.49 -1.64 -13.98
CA LEU A 107 33.52 -1.97 -15.39
C LEU A 107 34.85 -2.68 -15.69
N SER A 108 34.80 -3.99 -15.96
CA SER A 108 36.00 -4.84 -16.13
C SER A 108 36.92 -4.38 -17.26
N GLU A 109 36.35 -3.84 -18.33
CA GLU A 109 37.11 -3.37 -19.51
C GLU A 109 37.82 -2.03 -19.29
N ARG A 110 37.43 -1.24 -18.27
CA ARG A 110 37.97 0.08 -17.98
C ARG A 110 38.26 0.24 -16.48
N PRO A 111 39.47 -0.05 -16.01
CA PRO A 111 39.80 0.06 -14.59
C PRO A 111 39.45 1.42 -13.98
N GLY A 112 38.84 1.40 -12.79
CA GLY A 112 38.42 2.62 -12.07
C GLY A 112 37.04 3.18 -12.50
N HIS A 113 36.50 2.74 -13.62
CA HIS A 113 35.15 3.11 -14.04
C HIS A 113 34.11 2.24 -13.31
N ILE A 114 33.00 2.87 -12.92
CA ILE A 114 31.95 2.25 -12.14
C ILE A 114 30.62 2.41 -12.86
N VAL A 115 29.88 1.31 -12.97
CA VAL A 115 28.48 1.33 -13.39
C VAL A 115 27.61 1.43 -12.15
N VAL A 116 26.74 2.43 -12.13
CA VAL A 116 25.73 2.64 -11.09
C VAL A 116 24.36 2.42 -11.71
N MET A 117 23.60 1.49 -11.16
CA MET A 117 22.18 1.30 -11.49
C MET A 117 21.33 1.61 -10.27
N LEU A 118 20.32 2.43 -10.47
CA LEU A 118 19.35 2.81 -9.45
C LEU A 118 18.07 2.03 -9.73
N GLN A 119 17.58 1.30 -8.76
CA GLN A 119 16.29 0.65 -8.87
C GLN A 119 15.31 1.39 -7.96
N GLU A 120 14.43 2.19 -8.54
CA GLU A 120 13.34 2.76 -7.77
C GLU A 120 12.50 1.62 -7.19
N ARG A 121 12.22 1.71 -5.90
CA ARG A 121 11.29 0.78 -5.27
C ARG A 121 9.89 1.09 -5.76
N THR A 122 9.49 0.39 -6.80
CA THR A 122 8.14 0.51 -7.33
C THR A 122 7.12 -0.01 -6.32
N ILE A 123 5.94 0.58 -6.38
CA ILE A 123 4.74 0.12 -5.66
C ILE A 123 4.57 -1.41 -5.75
N ALA A 124 4.98 -2.02 -6.87
CA ALA A 124 4.90 -3.47 -7.08
C ALA A 124 5.80 -4.29 -6.13
N ASP A 125 7.04 -3.85 -5.85
CA ASP A 125 7.97 -4.57 -4.96
C ASP A 125 7.54 -4.47 -3.49
N LYS A 126 6.97 -3.33 -3.11
CA LYS A 126 6.35 -3.16 -1.79
C LYS A 126 5.14 -4.08 -1.62
N MET A 127 4.43 -4.36 -2.72
CA MET A 127 3.23 -5.21 -2.73
C MET A 127 3.51 -6.69 -2.61
N ASP A 128 4.51 -7.21 -3.28
CA ASP A 128 4.81 -8.65 -3.25
C ASP A 128 5.16 -9.09 -1.82
N ARG A 129 5.85 -8.23 -1.07
CA ARG A 129 6.09 -8.43 0.36
C ARG A 129 4.81 -8.33 1.19
N GLN A 130 3.94 -7.36 0.93
CA GLN A 130 2.65 -7.26 1.62
C GLN A 130 1.73 -8.45 1.35
N LEU A 131 1.76 -9.04 0.15
CA LEU A 131 0.97 -10.22 -0.19
C LEU A 131 1.47 -11.47 0.55
N THR A 132 2.76 -11.62 0.74
CA THR A 132 3.36 -12.76 1.44
C THR A 132 3.10 -12.69 2.96
N HIS A 133 3.26 -11.53 3.59
CA HIS A 133 2.91 -11.31 5.00
C HIS A 133 1.40 -11.44 5.26
N ARG A 134 0.56 -11.01 4.31
CA ARG A 134 -0.91 -11.15 4.39
C ARG A 134 -1.39 -12.60 4.47
N SER A 135 -0.71 -13.56 3.85
CA SER A 135 -1.17 -14.96 3.83
C SER A 135 -1.04 -15.64 5.19
N ALA A 136 0.04 -15.42 5.92
CA ALA A 136 0.23 -15.94 7.26
C ALA A 136 -0.72 -15.29 8.28
N ALA A 137 -0.85 -13.97 8.23
CA ALA A 137 -1.78 -13.23 9.08
C ALA A 137 -3.25 -13.61 8.81
N ARG A 138 -3.64 -13.82 7.54
CA ARG A 138 -4.97 -14.31 7.19
C ARG A 138 -5.31 -15.66 7.82
N SER A 139 -4.37 -16.60 7.85
CA SER A 139 -4.61 -17.94 8.45
C SER A 139 -4.87 -17.85 9.95
N VAL A 140 -4.11 -17.02 10.69
CA VAL A 140 -4.31 -16.81 12.12
C VAL A 140 -5.65 -16.12 12.40
N ILE A 141 -6.01 -15.14 11.59
CA ILE A 141 -7.26 -14.38 11.73
C ILE A 141 -8.48 -15.23 11.35
N ALA A 142 -8.39 -16.04 10.29
CA ALA A 142 -9.47 -16.96 9.90
C ALA A 142 -9.75 -17.99 11.01
N LEU A 143 -8.73 -18.52 11.67
CA LEU A 143 -8.88 -19.35 12.86
C LEU A 143 -9.53 -18.60 14.02
N ALA A 144 -9.12 -17.35 14.26
CA ALA A 144 -9.69 -16.53 15.32
C ALA A 144 -11.17 -16.17 15.05
N ALA A 145 -11.53 -15.91 13.79
CA ALA A 145 -12.93 -15.67 13.39
C ALA A 145 -13.79 -16.92 13.56
N MET A 146 -13.24 -18.10 13.27
CA MET A 146 -13.91 -19.38 13.49
C MET A 146 -14.18 -19.66 14.98
N LEU A 147 -13.22 -19.26 15.84
CA LEU A 147 -13.33 -19.39 17.30
C LEU A 147 -14.15 -18.26 17.95
N ALA A 148 -14.50 -17.21 17.21
CA ALA A 148 -15.19 -16.04 17.77
C ALA A 148 -16.50 -16.41 18.46
N HIS A 149 -17.33 -17.25 17.85
CA HIS A 149 -18.57 -17.73 18.46
C HIS A 149 -18.32 -18.57 19.71
N GLU A 150 -17.27 -19.39 19.70
CA GLU A 150 -16.92 -20.24 20.86
C GLU A 150 -16.32 -19.43 22.01
N ILE A 151 -15.71 -18.28 21.75
CA ILE A 151 -15.20 -17.36 22.76
C ILE A 151 -16.33 -16.46 23.31
N LYS A 152 -17.25 -15.99 22.48
CA LYS A 152 -18.39 -15.15 22.92
C LYS A 152 -19.33 -15.87 23.87
N ASN A 153 -19.53 -17.19 23.67
CA ASN A 153 -20.40 -17.97 24.50
C ASN A 153 -19.98 -18.00 25.99
N PRO A 154 -18.75 -18.40 26.36
CA PRO A 154 -18.32 -18.36 27.77
C PRO A 154 -18.26 -16.93 28.33
N LEU A 155 -17.90 -15.92 27.52
CA LEU A 155 -17.89 -14.52 27.95
C LEU A 155 -19.31 -14.04 28.31
N SER A 156 -20.31 -14.42 27.54
CA SER A 156 -21.70 -14.11 27.84
C SER A 156 -22.13 -14.75 29.16
N GLY A 157 -21.67 -15.99 29.45
CA GLY A 157 -21.89 -16.67 30.72
C GLY A 157 -21.20 -15.95 31.90
N ILE A 158 -19.93 -15.54 31.75
CA ILE A 158 -19.17 -14.79 32.76
C ILE A 158 -19.84 -13.45 33.05
N ARG A 159 -20.27 -12.72 32.02
CA ARG A 159 -20.99 -11.45 32.15
C ARG A 159 -22.32 -11.64 32.87
N GLY A 160 -23.12 -12.65 32.47
CA GLY A 160 -24.37 -12.93 33.10
C GLY A 160 -24.23 -13.29 34.59
N ALA A 161 -23.21 -14.10 34.95
CA ALA A 161 -22.91 -14.42 36.34
C ALA A 161 -22.47 -13.17 37.14
N ALA A 162 -21.63 -12.30 36.57
CA ALA A 162 -21.22 -11.05 37.21
C ALA A 162 -22.42 -10.12 37.45
N GLN A 163 -23.34 -9.99 36.49
CA GLN A 163 -24.58 -9.20 36.64
C GLN A 163 -25.50 -9.71 37.70
N LEU A 164 -25.63 -11.05 37.85
CA LEU A 164 -26.43 -11.65 38.92
C LEU A 164 -25.80 -11.42 40.30
N LEU A 165 -24.47 -11.55 40.40
CA LEU A 165 -23.73 -11.24 41.64
C LEU A 165 -23.85 -9.76 42.02
N GLU A 166 -23.85 -8.84 41.05
CA GLU A 166 -24.00 -7.40 41.29
C GLU A 166 -25.28 -7.03 42.00
N GLN A 167 -26.38 -7.78 41.78
CA GLN A 167 -27.69 -7.51 42.42
C GLN A 167 -27.64 -7.70 43.91
N ALA A 168 -26.85 -8.67 44.39
CA ALA A 168 -26.74 -9.02 45.81
C ALA A 168 -25.44 -8.50 46.46
N ALA A 169 -24.58 -7.84 45.71
CA ALA A 169 -23.23 -7.42 46.12
C ALA A 169 -23.23 -6.18 47.03
N SER A 170 -22.23 -6.10 47.93
CA SER A 170 -21.92 -4.90 48.69
C SER A 170 -21.45 -3.77 47.75
N PRO A 171 -21.44 -2.48 48.19
CA PRO A 171 -20.94 -1.38 47.34
C PRO A 171 -19.51 -1.57 46.82
N GLU A 172 -18.66 -2.23 47.62
CA GLU A 172 -17.27 -2.54 47.26
C GLU A 172 -17.18 -3.65 46.21
N ASP A 173 -17.96 -4.72 46.38
CA ASP A 173 -18.02 -5.84 45.44
C ASP A 173 -18.66 -5.47 44.08
N ARG A 174 -19.59 -4.49 44.07
CA ARG A 174 -20.17 -3.96 42.84
C ARG A 174 -19.13 -3.34 41.90
N THR A 175 -18.07 -2.76 42.46
CA THR A 175 -16.98 -2.25 41.63
C THR A 175 -16.25 -3.39 40.88
N LEU A 176 -16.06 -4.53 41.58
CA LEU A 176 -15.43 -5.70 40.96
C LEU A 176 -16.34 -6.37 39.94
N THR A 177 -17.63 -6.52 40.21
CA THR A 177 -18.57 -7.12 39.25
C THR A 177 -18.72 -6.27 37.99
N ARG A 178 -18.70 -4.93 38.10
CA ARG A 178 -18.68 -4.04 36.96
C ARG A 178 -17.40 -4.17 36.14
N LEU A 179 -16.25 -4.23 36.79
CA LEU A 179 -14.97 -4.44 36.12
C LEU A 179 -14.99 -5.75 35.31
N ILE A 180 -15.56 -6.84 35.88
CA ILE A 180 -15.70 -8.12 35.14
C ILE A 180 -16.60 -7.96 33.92
N CYS A 181 -17.72 -7.24 34.03
CA CYS A 181 -18.60 -6.96 32.89
C CYS A 181 -17.89 -6.14 31.83
N ASP A 182 -17.18 -5.06 32.21
CA ASP A 182 -16.49 -4.18 31.31
C ASP A 182 -15.35 -4.91 30.54
N GLU A 183 -14.59 -5.75 31.23
CA GLU A 183 -13.55 -6.57 30.57
C GLU A 183 -14.14 -7.65 29.68
N ALA A 184 -15.25 -8.29 30.05
CA ALA A 184 -15.94 -9.23 29.19
C ALA A 184 -16.44 -8.55 27.91
N ASP A 185 -17.05 -7.36 28.02
CA ASP A 185 -17.50 -6.57 26.87
C ASP A 185 -16.34 -6.09 26.00
N ARG A 186 -15.21 -5.75 26.62
CA ARG A 186 -13.98 -5.42 25.91
C ARG A 186 -13.45 -6.57 25.07
N ILE A 187 -13.41 -7.79 25.64
CA ILE A 187 -12.97 -8.99 24.92
C ILE A 187 -13.95 -9.31 23.78
N VAL A 188 -15.26 -9.24 24.01
CA VAL A 188 -16.29 -9.42 22.95
C VAL A 188 -16.02 -8.44 21.79
N THR A 189 -15.78 -7.15 22.11
CA THR A 189 -15.48 -6.13 21.09
C THR A 189 -14.21 -6.45 20.29
N LEU A 190 -13.18 -7.02 20.91
CA LEU A 190 -11.97 -7.46 20.21
C LEU A 190 -12.26 -8.63 19.28
N VAL A 191 -13.05 -9.60 19.75
CA VAL A 191 -13.46 -10.79 18.97
C VAL A 191 -14.34 -10.39 17.79
N ASP A 192 -15.28 -9.44 17.97
CA ASP A 192 -16.11 -8.89 16.87
C ASP A 192 -15.26 -8.27 15.76
N ARG A 193 -14.21 -7.52 16.15
CA ARG A 193 -13.27 -6.95 15.17
C ARG A 193 -12.50 -8.03 14.41
N MET A 194 -12.24 -9.18 15.02
CA MET A 194 -11.57 -10.31 14.37
C MET A 194 -12.49 -11.02 13.38
N GLU A 195 -13.79 -11.13 13.64
CA GLU A 195 -14.77 -11.74 12.71
C GLU A 195 -14.80 -11.05 11.35
N VAL A 196 -14.64 -9.72 11.31
CA VAL A 196 -14.59 -8.96 10.06
C VAL A 196 -13.45 -9.42 9.13
N PHE A 197 -12.37 -9.97 9.68
CA PHE A 197 -11.28 -10.51 8.86
C PHE A 197 -11.60 -11.88 8.25
N GLY A 198 -12.46 -12.68 8.90
CA GLY A 198 -12.88 -14.00 8.44
C GLY A 198 -14.02 -13.97 7.43
N ASP A 199 -14.66 -12.83 7.25
CA ASP A 199 -15.76 -12.70 6.28
C ASP A 199 -15.21 -12.63 4.85
N GLU A 200 -15.33 -13.75 4.11
CA GLU A 200 -14.92 -13.90 2.71
C GLU A 200 -16.08 -13.67 1.72
N ARG A 201 -17.26 -13.31 2.21
CA ARG A 201 -18.42 -13.09 1.32
C ARG A 201 -18.13 -11.98 0.33
N PRO A 202 -18.49 -12.14 -0.95
CA PRO A 202 -18.32 -11.10 -1.95
C PRO A 202 -19.08 -9.83 -1.52
N VAL A 203 -18.37 -8.73 -1.39
CA VAL A 203 -18.96 -7.43 -1.05
C VAL A 203 -19.60 -6.83 -2.29
N ALA A 204 -20.85 -6.45 -2.21
CA ALA A 204 -21.51 -5.70 -3.29
C ALA A 204 -20.81 -4.35 -3.50
N ARG A 205 -20.33 -4.11 -4.73
CA ARG A 205 -19.60 -2.89 -5.11
C ARG A 205 -20.38 -2.14 -6.18
N GLY A 206 -20.38 -0.83 -6.07
CA GLY A 206 -21.00 0.07 -7.02
C GLY A 206 -20.16 1.32 -7.27
N PRO A 207 -20.68 2.27 -8.07
CA PRO A 207 -20.04 3.57 -8.26
C PRO A 207 -20.17 4.41 -6.97
N VAL A 208 -19.05 4.76 -6.35
CA VAL A 208 -19.00 5.59 -5.13
C VAL A 208 -18.26 6.89 -5.42
N ASN A 209 -18.88 8.01 -5.06
CA ASN A 209 -18.21 9.30 -5.06
C ASN A 209 -17.35 9.43 -3.79
N ILE A 210 -16.04 9.50 -3.94
CA ILE A 210 -15.11 9.55 -2.81
C ILE A 210 -15.23 10.84 -2.00
N HIS A 211 -15.55 11.97 -2.63
CA HIS A 211 -15.72 13.26 -1.93
C HIS A 211 -16.87 13.18 -0.92
N SER A 212 -17.98 12.51 -1.27
CA SER A 212 -19.08 12.31 -0.32
C SER A 212 -18.68 11.42 0.87
N VAL A 213 -17.78 10.46 0.65
CA VAL A 213 -17.21 9.63 1.73
C VAL A 213 -16.34 10.49 2.64
N PHE A 214 -15.43 11.29 2.09
CA PHE A 214 -14.56 12.18 2.86
C PHE A 214 -15.35 13.23 3.66
N ASP A 215 -16.37 13.83 3.06
CA ASP A 215 -17.27 14.78 3.76
C ASP A 215 -17.99 14.10 4.93
N HIS A 216 -18.43 12.87 4.75
CA HIS A 216 -19.08 12.11 5.81
C HIS A 216 -18.10 11.77 6.95
N VAL A 217 -16.91 11.27 6.63
CA VAL A 217 -15.85 10.95 7.60
C VAL A 217 -15.41 12.20 8.38
N LYS A 218 -15.19 13.32 7.69
CA LYS A 218 -14.83 14.60 8.32
C LYS A 218 -15.89 15.04 9.33
N ARG A 219 -17.18 15.03 8.94
CA ARG A 219 -18.26 15.40 9.85
C ARG A 219 -18.32 14.51 11.08
N LEU A 220 -18.18 13.20 10.91
CA LEU A 220 -18.13 12.27 12.04
C LEU A 220 -16.92 12.54 12.95
N ALA A 221 -15.75 12.75 12.39
CA ALA A 221 -14.53 13.04 13.16
C ALA A 221 -14.66 14.35 13.94
N GLN A 222 -15.14 15.42 13.29
CA GLN A 222 -15.33 16.73 13.92
C GLN A 222 -16.42 16.74 14.99
N SER A 223 -17.46 15.91 14.88
CA SER A 223 -18.47 15.77 15.92
C SER A 223 -17.98 14.95 17.12
N GLY A 224 -16.93 14.15 16.97
CA GLY A 224 -16.40 13.22 17.97
C GLY A 224 -14.96 13.54 18.38
N PHE A 225 -14.05 12.69 17.94
CA PHE A 225 -12.66 12.61 18.42
C PHE A 225 -11.71 13.67 17.84
N ALA A 226 -12.10 14.41 16.80
CA ALA A 226 -11.25 15.41 16.12
C ALA A 226 -11.85 16.83 16.16
N ARG A 227 -12.57 17.20 17.23
CA ARG A 227 -13.27 18.49 17.35
C ARG A 227 -12.37 19.72 17.21
N ASN A 228 -11.16 19.63 17.75
CA ASN A 228 -10.21 20.74 17.83
C ASN A 228 -9.07 20.63 16.80
N ILE A 229 -9.18 19.69 15.86
CA ILE A 229 -8.15 19.46 14.86
C ILE A 229 -8.51 20.19 13.58
N LYS A 230 -7.54 20.89 12.98
CA LYS A 230 -7.69 21.57 11.71
C LYS A 230 -7.73 20.55 10.56
N PHE A 231 -8.77 20.59 9.74
CA PHE A 231 -8.85 19.83 8.49
C PHE A 231 -8.54 20.73 7.29
N VAL A 232 -7.68 20.23 6.39
CA VAL A 232 -7.36 20.84 5.10
C VAL A 232 -7.80 19.87 4.01
N GLU A 233 -8.48 20.38 3.00
CA GLU A 233 -9.02 19.58 1.91
C GLU A 233 -8.45 20.05 0.58
N GLU A 234 -7.84 19.13 -0.15
CA GLU A 234 -7.30 19.35 -1.49
C GLU A 234 -7.84 18.28 -2.43
N TYR A 235 -8.99 18.55 -3.02
CA TYR A 235 -9.69 17.58 -3.84
C TYR A 235 -9.59 17.90 -5.33
N ASP A 236 -9.36 16.87 -6.13
CA ASP A 236 -9.55 16.93 -7.58
C ASP A 236 -11.04 16.66 -7.88
N PRO A 237 -11.83 17.69 -8.27
CA PRO A 237 -13.27 17.54 -8.51
C PRO A 237 -13.59 16.71 -9.76
N SER A 238 -12.61 16.45 -10.62
CA SER A 238 -12.81 15.74 -11.89
C SER A 238 -12.74 14.20 -11.75
N LEU A 239 -12.47 13.67 -10.55
CA LEU A 239 -12.30 12.24 -10.35
C LEU A 239 -13.56 11.45 -10.70
N PRO A 240 -13.41 10.36 -11.48
CA PRO A 240 -14.49 9.42 -11.73
C PRO A 240 -14.85 8.64 -10.44
N PRO A 241 -16.06 8.05 -10.38
CA PRO A 241 -16.46 7.21 -9.26
C PRO A 241 -15.51 6.02 -9.05
N VAL A 242 -15.34 5.63 -7.79
CA VAL A 242 -14.61 4.42 -7.38
C VAL A 242 -15.53 3.21 -7.49
N LEU A 243 -15.01 2.05 -7.90
CA LEU A 243 -15.71 0.78 -7.81
C LEU A 243 -15.59 0.22 -6.38
N ALA A 244 -16.54 0.51 -5.50
CA ALA A 244 -16.41 0.18 -4.08
C ALA A 244 -17.77 -0.04 -3.38
N ASN A 245 -17.69 -0.50 -2.13
CA ASN A 245 -18.76 -0.41 -1.14
C ASN A 245 -18.56 0.84 -0.29
N GLN A 246 -19.58 1.69 -0.22
CA GLN A 246 -19.50 3.00 0.43
C GLN A 246 -19.23 2.88 1.94
N ASP A 247 -19.92 1.97 2.65
CA ASP A 247 -19.79 1.82 4.10
C ASP A 247 -18.39 1.33 4.48
N GLN A 248 -17.83 0.41 3.67
CA GLN A 248 -16.47 -0.07 3.87
C GLN A 248 -15.43 1.04 3.60
N LEU A 249 -15.62 1.91 2.60
CA LEU A 249 -14.75 3.06 2.40
C LEU A 249 -14.84 4.07 3.55
N ILE A 250 -16.04 4.33 4.07
CA ILE A 250 -16.21 5.15 5.28
C ILE A 250 -15.41 4.55 6.44
N GLN A 251 -15.49 3.24 6.64
CA GLN A 251 -14.74 2.54 7.69
C GLN A 251 -13.22 2.65 7.49
N VAL A 252 -12.73 2.52 6.26
CA VAL A 252 -11.30 2.72 5.91
C VAL A 252 -10.85 4.12 6.32
N PHE A 253 -11.49 5.15 5.79
CA PHE A 253 -11.05 6.52 6.03
C PHE A 253 -11.31 7.00 7.46
N LEU A 254 -12.34 6.51 8.13
CA LEU A 254 -12.57 6.79 9.54
C LEU A 254 -11.44 6.21 10.42
N ASN A 255 -10.95 5.00 10.13
CA ASN A 255 -9.80 4.42 10.83
C ASN A 255 -8.50 5.23 10.57
N LEU A 256 -8.26 5.66 9.33
CA LEU A 256 -7.09 6.46 8.99
C LEU A 256 -7.14 7.85 9.66
N VAL A 257 -8.28 8.53 9.58
CA VAL A 257 -8.48 9.84 10.22
C VAL A 257 -8.41 9.75 11.74
N LYS A 258 -8.91 8.66 12.34
CA LYS A 258 -8.78 8.43 13.78
C LYS A 258 -7.32 8.25 14.19
N ASN A 259 -6.53 7.48 13.44
CA ASN A 259 -5.11 7.31 13.69
C ASN A 259 -4.35 8.63 13.57
N ALA A 260 -4.66 9.44 12.55
CA ALA A 260 -4.11 10.78 12.37
C ALA A 260 -4.48 11.72 13.54
N ALA A 261 -5.74 11.73 13.95
CA ALA A 261 -6.21 12.54 15.07
C ALA A 261 -5.51 12.18 16.40
N GLU A 262 -5.32 10.89 16.65
CA GLU A 262 -4.59 10.41 17.82
C GLU A 262 -3.09 10.80 17.75
N ALA A 263 -2.48 10.80 16.56
CA ALA A 263 -1.09 11.18 16.36
C ALA A 263 -0.84 12.69 16.59
N VAL A 264 -1.82 13.53 16.29
CA VAL A 264 -1.70 14.99 16.46
C VAL A 264 -2.33 15.51 17.77
N ALA A 265 -2.88 14.62 18.61
CA ALA A 265 -3.60 15.03 19.84
C ALA A 265 -2.75 15.89 20.77
N ASP A 266 -1.46 15.59 20.90
CA ASP A 266 -0.52 16.33 21.78
C ASP A 266 -0.06 17.67 21.18
N LEU A 267 -0.35 17.96 19.90
CA LEU A 267 0.02 19.22 19.25
C LEU A 267 -1.02 20.33 19.50
N GLY A 268 -2.14 20.02 20.12
CA GLY A 268 -3.20 21.00 20.42
C GLY A 268 -3.74 21.66 19.15
N THR A 269 -3.67 23.01 19.08
CA THR A 269 -4.15 23.80 17.93
C THR A 269 -3.29 23.70 16.67
N ASP A 270 -2.05 23.19 16.79
CA ASP A 270 -1.13 23.03 15.66
C ASP A 270 -1.33 21.69 14.94
N GLY A 271 -2.17 20.81 15.49
CA GLY A 271 -2.53 19.55 14.87
C GLY A 271 -3.34 19.77 13.58
N GLU A 272 -2.88 19.19 12.49
CA GLU A 272 -3.50 19.31 11.17
C GLU A 272 -3.67 17.94 10.52
N ILE A 273 -4.85 17.70 9.93
CA ILE A 273 -5.15 16.54 9.08
C ILE A 273 -5.52 17.06 7.71
N GLN A 274 -4.79 16.61 6.69
CA GLN A 274 -5.05 16.96 5.30
C GLN A 274 -5.63 15.76 4.55
N LEU A 275 -6.76 15.96 3.85
CA LEU A 275 -7.40 14.99 2.97
C LEU A 275 -7.15 15.40 1.53
N THR A 276 -6.55 14.52 0.73
CA THR A 276 -6.26 14.84 -0.67
C THR A 276 -6.78 13.77 -1.61
N THR A 277 -7.21 14.17 -2.80
CA THR A 277 -7.60 13.26 -3.88
C THR A 277 -6.87 13.64 -5.16
N ALA A 278 -6.43 12.65 -5.95
CA ALA A 278 -5.73 12.90 -7.20
C ALA A 278 -5.94 11.77 -8.22
N PHE A 279 -5.78 12.10 -9.50
CA PHE A 279 -5.71 11.14 -10.59
C PHE A 279 -4.25 10.84 -10.93
N ARG A 280 -3.81 9.58 -10.79
CA ARG A 280 -2.42 9.13 -11.07
C ARG A 280 -2.43 8.14 -12.23
N PRO A 281 -2.30 8.59 -13.48
CA PRO A 281 -2.20 7.68 -14.62
C PRO A 281 -0.92 6.84 -14.53
N GLY A 282 -1.02 5.57 -14.92
CA GLY A 282 0.15 4.68 -15.03
C GLY A 282 0.37 3.71 -13.87
N VAL A 283 -0.31 3.85 -12.75
CA VAL A 283 -0.24 2.86 -11.67
C VAL A 283 -1.01 1.60 -12.08
N ARG A 284 -0.30 0.48 -12.21
CA ARG A 284 -0.86 -0.82 -12.63
C ARG A 284 -0.40 -1.91 -11.68
N LEU A 285 -1.36 -2.75 -11.26
CA LEU A 285 -1.14 -3.89 -10.40
C LEU A 285 -1.13 -5.17 -11.22
N SER A 286 -0.08 -5.98 -11.05
CA SER A 286 -0.07 -7.38 -11.51
C SER A 286 -0.69 -8.25 -10.43
N VAL A 287 -1.80 -8.93 -10.74
CA VAL A 287 -2.44 -9.86 -9.80
C VAL A 287 -1.83 -11.25 -10.01
N PRO A 288 -1.21 -11.88 -8.99
CA PRO A 288 -0.71 -13.23 -9.11
C PRO A 288 -1.79 -14.19 -9.59
N GLY A 289 -1.49 -15.01 -10.60
CA GLY A 289 -2.44 -15.97 -11.17
C GLY A 289 -3.41 -15.42 -12.22
N LYS A 290 -3.45 -14.11 -12.49
CA LYS A 290 -4.24 -13.53 -13.59
C LYS A 290 -3.33 -12.83 -14.58
N LYS A 291 -3.53 -13.10 -15.89
CA LYS A 291 -2.77 -12.44 -16.98
C LYS A 291 -3.15 -10.95 -17.17
N SER A 292 -4.12 -10.42 -16.44
CA SER A 292 -4.59 -9.04 -16.55
C SER A 292 -4.00 -8.14 -15.47
N ARG A 293 -3.47 -6.98 -15.88
CA ARG A 293 -3.05 -5.90 -14.98
C ARG A 293 -4.26 -5.03 -14.60
N VAL A 294 -4.43 -4.74 -13.34
CA VAL A 294 -5.46 -3.81 -12.84
C VAL A 294 -4.86 -2.41 -12.77
N SER A 295 -5.53 -1.43 -13.36
CA SER A 295 -5.14 -0.02 -13.26
C SER A 295 -5.73 0.59 -11.99
N LEU A 296 -4.90 1.29 -11.21
CA LEU A 296 -5.26 1.96 -9.96
C LEU A 296 -5.02 3.47 -10.06
N PRO A 297 -5.79 4.20 -10.89
CA PRO A 297 -5.50 5.60 -11.17
C PRO A 297 -5.99 6.56 -10.08
N LEU A 298 -6.81 6.09 -9.13
CA LEU A 298 -7.42 6.96 -8.12
C LEU A 298 -6.61 6.91 -6.84
N GLU A 299 -6.03 8.04 -6.45
CA GLU A 299 -5.23 8.22 -5.24
C GLU A 299 -6.01 9.02 -4.21
N PHE A 300 -6.03 8.52 -2.96
CA PHE A 300 -6.66 9.16 -1.82
C PHE A 300 -5.68 9.16 -0.65
N CYS A 301 -5.39 10.33 -0.09
CA CYS A 301 -4.45 10.41 1.02
C CYS A 301 -5.10 11.02 2.27
N VAL A 302 -4.70 10.46 3.40
CA VAL A 302 -4.87 11.05 4.73
C VAL A 302 -3.46 11.40 5.22
N LYS A 303 -3.20 12.68 5.44
CA LYS A 303 -1.90 13.19 5.89
C LYS A 303 -2.07 13.84 7.27
N ASP A 304 -1.08 13.66 8.12
CA ASP A 304 -1.01 14.33 9.43
C ASP A 304 0.39 14.91 9.68
N ASN A 305 0.45 15.91 10.55
CA ASN A 305 1.69 16.54 11.00
C ASN A 305 2.17 16.03 12.37
N GLY A 306 1.77 14.81 12.74
CA GLY A 306 2.15 14.15 13.98
C GLY A 306 3.64 13.77 14.05
N PRO A 307 4.06 13.08 15.12
CA PRO A 307 5.46 12.72 15.36
C PRO A 307 6.02 11.72 14.34
N GLY A 308 5.19 11.09 13.55
CA GLY A 308 5.58 10.02 12.63
C GLY A 308 5.44 8.63 13.23
N VAL A 309 5.72 7.63 12.39
CA VAL A 309 5.76 6.21 12.74
C VAL A 309 7.22 5.78 12.84
N PRO A 310 7.64 5.08 13.91
CA PRO A 310 8.99 4.53 14.01
C PRO A 310 9.36 3.61 12.84
N ASP A 311 10.61 3.69 12.37
CA ASP A 311 11.07 2.97 11.17
C ASP A 311 10.98 1.45 11.29
N ASP A 312 11.21 0.92 12.51
CA ASP A 312 11.10 -0.51 12.83
C ASP A 312 9.67 -1.06 12.67
N LEU A 313 8.66 -0.19 12.81
CA LEU A 313 7.25 -0.56 12.68
C LEU A 313 6.70 -0.38 11.26
N LEU A 314 7.31 0.47 10.44
CA LEU A 314 6.82 0.75 9.08
C LEU A 314 6.69 -0.51 8.22
N ALA A 315 7.59 -1.49 8.40
CA ALA A 315 7.55 -2.74 7.64
C ALA A 315 6.33 -3.61 7.95
N ASN A 316 5.86 -3.57 9.20
CA ASN A 316 4.79 -4.43 9.73
C ASN A 316 3.54 -3.64 10.14
N LEU A 317 3.44 -2.37 9.73
CA LEU A 317 2.40 -1.43 10.15
C LEU A 317 0.96 -1.92 9.87
N PHE A 318 0.80 -2.71 8.82
CA PHE A 318 -0.48 -3.28 8.40
C PHE A 318 -0.70 -4.71 8.90
N ASP A 319 0.25 -5.26 9.69
CA ASP A 319 0.07 -6.57 10.30
C ASP A 319 -0.88 -6.48 11.49
N PRO A 320 -1.71 -7.49 11.71
CA PRO A 320 -2.60 -7.52 12.87
C PRO A 320 -1.82 -7.48 14.19
N PHE A 321 -2.40 -6.81 15.18
CA PHE A 321 -1.86 -6.67 16.53
C PHE A 321 -0.60 -5.80 16.66
N VAL A 322 -0.11 -5.22 15.57
CA VAL A 322 0.98 -4.25 15.61
C VAL A 322 0.44 -2.90 16.07
N THR A 323 0.94 -2.41 17.20
CA THR A 323 0.53 -1.13 17.79
C THR A 323 1.60 -0.58 18.74
N THR A 324 1.79 0.74 18.75
CA THR A 324 2.59 1.46 19.77
C THR A 324 1.72 1.95 20.92
N LYS A 325 0.39 1.84 20.81
CA LYS A 325 -0.55 2.44 21.76
C LYS A 325 -0.89 1.44 22.87
N PRO A 326 -0.82 1.82 24.16
CA PRO A 326 -1.13 0.93 25.27
C PRO A 326 -2.56 0.36 25.23
N THR A 327 -3.51 1.13 24.73
CA THR A 327 -4.94 0.74 24.61
C THR A 327 -5.33 0.34 23.20
N GLY A 328 -4.38 0.34 22.25
CA GLY A 328 -4.63 0.00 20.84
C GLY A 328 -4.77 -1.50 20.62
N SER A 329 -5.78 -1.92 19.86
CA SER A 329 -5.94 -3.33 19.47
C SER A 329 -4.97 -3.78 18.38
N GLY A 330 -4.30 -2.86 17.66
CA GLY A 330 -3.48 -3.17 16.49
C GLY A 330 -4.26 -3.71 15.28
N LEU A 331 -5.59 -3.69 15.31
CA LEU A 331 -6.43 -4.24 14.24
C LEU A 331 -6.90 -3.20 13.21
N GLY A 332 -6.83 -1.90 13.54
CA GLY A 332 -7.40 -0.85 12.68
C GLY A 332 -6.74 -0.76 11.31
N LEU A 333 -5.40 -0.71 11.23
CA LEU A 333 -4.67 -0.63 9.96
C LEU A 333 -4.68 -1.96 9.19
N ALA A 334 -4.67 -3.09 9.89
CA ALA A 334 -4.84 -4.39 9.27
C ALA A 334 -6.22 -4.49 8.57
N LEU A 335 -7.29 -4.01 9.22
CA LEU A 335 -8.63 -3.94 8.64
C LEU A 335 -8.67 -3.03 7.41
N VAL A 336 -8.03 -1.86 7.48
CA VAL A 336 -7.90 -0.96 6.33
C VAL A 336 -7.24 -1.69 5.15
N ALA A 337 -6.11 -2.37 5.40
CA ALA A 337 -5.39 -3.11 4.37
C ALA A 337 -6.23 -4.26 3.77
N LYS A 338 -7.04 -4.95 4.60
CA LYS A 338 -7.99 -5.98 4.12
C LYS A 338 -9.04 -5.37 3.21
N ILE A 339 -9.77 -4.36 3.69
CA ILE A 339 -10.86 -3.75 2.94
C ILE A 339 -10.34 -3.17 1.61
N VAL A 340 -9.24 -2.42 1.63
CA VAL A 340 -8.62 -1.87 0.41
C VAL A 340 -8.21 -2.99 -0.55
N GLY A 341 -7.63 -4.08 -0.04
CA GLY A 341 -7.28 -5.26 -0.83
C GLY A 341 -8.50 -5.97 -1.42
N ASP A 342 -9.58 -6.11 -0.64
CA ASP A 342 -10.85 -6.69 -1.11
C ASP A 342 -11.48 -5.83 -2.22
N HIS A 343 -11.21 -4.53 -2.26
CA HIS A 343 -11.59 -3.62 -3.35
C HIS A 343 -10.62 -3.64 -4.55
N GLY A 344 -9.60 -4.50 -4.52
CA GLY A 344 -8.59 -4.59 -5.56
C GLY A 344 -7.63 -3.41 -5.58
N GLY A 345 -7.52 -2.69 -4.47
CA GLY A 345 -6.65 -1.55 -4.27
C GLY A 345 -5.41 -1.85 -3.43
N ILE A 346 -4.69 -0.79 -3.11
CA ILE A 346 -3.45 -0.80 -2.33
C ILE A 346 -3.49 0.30 -1.30
N ILE A 347 -2.86 0.05 -0.15
CA ILE A 347 -2.56 1.08 0.83
C ILE A 347 -1.05 1.13 1.10
N GLU A 348 -0.53 2.34 1.21
CA GLU A 348 0.86 2.63 1.55
C GLU A 348 0.93 3.62 2.70
N CYS A 349 2.05 3.57 3.43
CA CYS A 349 2.38 4.57 4.45
C CYS A 349 3.78 5.11 4.16
N GLU A 350 3.88 6.43 4.12
CA GLU A 350 5.13 7.18 4.16
C GLU A 350 5.12 8.00 5.43
N SER A 351 6.16 7.90 6.23
CA SER A 351 6.19 8.61 7.50
C SER A 351 7.57 9.18 7.80
N GLN A 352 7.56 10.43 8.23
CA GLN A 352 8.68 11.21 8.73
C GLN A 352 8.18 12.05 9.90
N PRO A 353 9.05 12.54 10.77
CA PRO A 353 8.66 13.50 11.78
C PRO A 353 7.89 14.69 11.17
N ARG A 354 6.73 14.99 11.73
CA ARG A 354 5.79 16.03 11.28
C ARG A 354 5.13 15.78 9.90
N LYS A 355 5.21 14.56 9.36
CA LYS A 355 4.59 14.24 8.07
C LYS A 355 4.34 12.74 7.95
N THR A 356 3.14 12.29 8.26
CA THR A 356 2.68 10.93 7.97
C THR A 356 1.66 10.97 6.84
N ILE A 357 1.79 10.11 5.86
CA ILE A 357 0.89 10.01 4.70
C ILE A 357 0.45 8.57 4.55
N PHE A 358 -0.84 8.33 4.73
CA PHE A 358 -1.48 7.09 4.29
C PHE A 358 -2.08 7.32 2.91
N ARG A 359 -1.62 6.55 1.92
CA ARG A 359 -2.06 6.62 0.53
C ARG A 359 -2.85 5.38 0.17
N VAL A 360 -4.07 5.56 -0.28
CA VAL A 360 -4.95 4.50 -0.79
C VAL A 360 -5.11 4.66 -2.28
N LEU A 361 -4.83 3.59 -3.04
CA LEU A 361 -4.99 3.54 -4.49
C LEU A 361 -6.12 2.57 -4.84
N LEU A 362 -7.11 3.02 -5.60
CA LEU A 362 -8.28 2.22 -5.95
C LEU A 362 -8.56 2.22 -7.46
N PRO A 363 -9.21 1.16 -7.97
CA PRO A 363 -9.68 1.12 -9.34
C PRO A 363 -10.87 2.05 -9.55
N MET A 364 -10.96 2.66 -10.73
CA MET A 364 -12.12 3.44 -11.11
C MET A 364 -13.29 2.54 -11.51
N TYR A 365 -14.51 3.04 -11.33
CA TYR A 365 -15.71 2.39 -11.84
C TYR A 365 -15.79 2.51 -13.37
N ASN A 366 -15.89 1.36 -14.05
CA ASN A 366 -16.09 1.28 -15.51
C ASN A 366 -17.43 0.61 -15.81
N ALA A 367 -18.42 1.39 -16.23
CA ALA A 367 -19.76 0.89 -16.54
C ALA A 367 -19.74 -0.23 -17.60
N THR A 368 -18.87 -0.14 -18.59
CA THR A 368 -18.77 -1.08 -19.72
C THR A 368 -18.19 -2.46 -19.35
N LYS A 369 -17.34 -2.55 -18.34
CA LYS A 369 -16.76 -3.82 -17.88
C LYS A 369 -17.64 -4.58 -16.90
N ASN A 370 -18.48 -3.87 -16.12
CA ASN A 370 -19.29 -4.50 -15.08
C ASN A 370 -20.58 -5.15 -15.64
N GLN A 371 -21.09 -4.72 -16.79
CA GLN A 371 -22.23 -5.37 -17.44
C GLN A 371 -21.91 -6.76 -17.98
N ASN A 372 -20.65 -7.06 -18.29
CA ASN A 372 -20.24 -8.37 -18.80
C ASN A 372 -20.03 -9.43 -17.69
N HIS A 373 -19.91 -9.03 -16.43
CA HIS A 373 -19.79 -9.99 -15.30
C HIS A 373 -21.16 -10.42 -14.75
N SER A 374 -22.19 -9.58 -14.86
CA SER A 374 -23.55 -9.95 -14.43
C SER A 374 -24.28 -10.86 -15.44
N ASN A 375 -23.87 -10.84 -16.71
CA ASN A 375 -24.49 -11.71 -17.75
C ASN A 375 -23.85 -13.10 -17.90
N SER A 376 -22.77 -13.41 -17.19
CA SER A 376 -22.14 -14.74 -17.23
C SER A 376 -22.70 -15.73 -16.22
N ASP A 377 -23.44 -15.26 -15.19
CA ASP A 377 -24.04 -16.14 -14.16
C ASP A 377 -25.52 -16.50 -14.42
N GLU A 378 -26.16 -15.89 -15.40
CA GLU A 378 -27.51 -16.29 -15.85
C GLU A 378 -27.45 -17.02 -17.19
N ARG A 379 -26.99 -18.27 -17.21
CA ARG A 379 -27.40 -19.21 -18.27
C ARG A 379 -28.58 -20.02 -17.75
N PRO A 380 -29.78 -19.84 -18.29
CA PRO A 380 -30.91 -20.70 -17.96
C PRO A 380 -30.60 -22.13 -18.42
N GLY A 381 -30.73 -23.07 -17.50
CA GLY A 381 -30.61 -24.48 -17.77
C GLY A 381 -31.58 -24.90 -18.87
N THR A 382 -31.04 -25.53 -19.91
CA THR A 382 -31.79 -26.20 -20.98
C THR A 382 -32.72 -27.22 -20.39
N PRO A 383 -34.05 -27.25 -20.69
CA PRO A 383 -34.92 -28.31 -20.25
C PRO A 383 -34.59 -29.59 -21.03
N SER A 384 -34.30 -30.67 -20.30
CA SER A 384 -34.12 -31.99 -20.88
C SER A 384 -35.46 -32.49 -21.46
N HIS A 385 -35.48 -32.74 -22.76
CA HIS A 385 -36.55 -33.46 -23.42
C HIS A 385 -36.66 -34.90 -22.87
N ALA A 386 -37.70 -35.14 -22.15
CA ALA A 386 -38.15 -36.49 -21.87
C ALA A 386 -38.83 -37.08 -23.15
N SER A 387 -38.21 -38.08 -23.73
CA SER A 387 -38.77 -38.89 -24.79
C SER A 387 -39.94 -39.73 -24.23
N GLN A 388 -41.13 -39.47 -24.71
CA GLN A 388 -42.27 -40.41 -24.66
C GLN A 388 -42.01 -41.51 -25.67
N THR A 389 -41.83 -42.73 -25.19
CA THR A 389 -42.09 -43.94 -25.95
C THR A 389 -43.49 -44.43 -25.66
N ALA A 390 -44.35 -44.29 -26.67
CA ALA A 390 -45.60 -45.04 -26.76
C ALA A 390 -45.27 -46.47 -27.17
N ASP A 391 -45.79 -47.43 -26.45
CA ASP A 391 -46.03 -48.75 -27.03
C ASP A 391 -47.40 -49.26 -26.57
N GLY A 392 -48.20 -49.54 -27.57
CA GLY A 392 -49.46 -50.17 -27.42
C GLY A 392 -49.35 -51.72 -27.51
N LYS A 393 -49.97 -52.32 -26.65
CA LYS A 393 -50.95 -53.42 -26.85
C LYS A 393 -51.47 -53.87 -25.50
#